data_e2fb2383d00432765b73682d0dc1ff8b
#
_entry.id   e2fb2383d00432765b73682d0dc1ff8b
#
_cell.length_a   1.000
_cell.length_b   1.000
_cell.length_c   1.000
_cell.angle_alpha   90.00
_cell.angle_beta   90.00
_cell.angle_gamma   90.00
#
_symmetry.space_group_name_H-M   'P 1'
#
loop_
_entity.id
_entity.type
_entity.pdbx_description
1 polymer ?
#
loop_
_entity_poly.entity_id
_entity_poly.type
_entity_poly.pdbx_seq_one_letter_code
_entity_poly.pdbx_strand_id
1 'polypeptide(L)'
;MRVSLEPKQTALLIAAMTAAGFALTLYVFYPGIMTFDALYIYKDMAKGTFGDWQSPVMIVLWSLVDPIAPGPGSLLLLTATLYWLAFAVVAMAVARRSSWLALSLPLLALSPPAFVFVGIIWRDVLFAIAWLLAAALVFTVAGRGVKLSIPVQIVALALLAVGVLLRPNALAAAPILAAYIFWPAHLPWRRAAMLYVPAALALFGLVQVVYYDVLGAQRQYPLHSIMVFDLGGISHFAKDNMFPGSWSKDETALITHGCYKPLAWDIYWTQQPCAFVMEYLERERVFPSPVLTEAWRRAIVSHPIAYLEHRATFMATFLAGANNMTMWTRDLDDASKIIFADNPRLMALKALHDALKPTPLFRAGTWLLLDLVVCLFAWRRRNTPAGAFALGICGSAVVYVMTFFAVGVATDFRYAYWAVLTGLTGAAAVAAQWRKAP
;
A
#
# COMPACT_ATOMS: atom_id res chain seq x y z
N MET A 1 31.76 -21.35 18.90
CA MET A 1 31.12 -20.82 20.10
C MET A 1 29.93 -19.93 19.67
N ARG A 2 28.65 -20.39 19.81
CA ARG A 2 27.50 -19.54 19.52
C ARG A 2 27.20 -18.75 20.80
N VAL A 3 27.52 -17.45 20.81
CA VAL A 3 27.10 -16.55 21.88
C VAL A 3 25.58 -16.44 21.80
N SER A 4 24.86 -17.16 22.66
CA SER A 4 23.41 -16.98 22.83
C SER A 4 23.20 -15.79 23.77
N LEU A 5 22.62 -14.72 23.22
CA LEU A 5 22.21 -13.59 24.07
C LEU A 5 21.06 -14.02 24.99
N GLU A 6 21.07 -13.55 26.21
CA GLU A 6 19.96 -13.74 27.14
C GLU A 6 18.68 -13.07 26.62
N PRO A 7 17.48 -13.60 26.92
CA PRO A 7 16.23 -13.01 26.48
C PRO A 7 16.05 -11.54 26.85
N LYS A 8 16.48 -11.14 28.07
CA LYS A 8 16.44 -9.74 28.54
C LYS A 8 17.36 -8.84 27.72
N GLN A 9 18.58 -9.30 27.44
CA GLN A 9 19.54 -8.58 26.60
C GLN A 9 19.04 -8.40 25.18
N THR A 10 18.49 -9.46 24.59
CA THR A 10 17.87 -9.41 23.26
C THR A 10 16.73 -8.39 23.22
N ALA A 11 15.86 -8.38 24.21
CA ALA A 11 14.74 -7.44 24.29
C ALA A 11 15.23 -5.98 24.43
N LEU A 12 16.24 -5.74 25.27
CA LEU A 12 16.84 -4.41 25.45
C LEU A 12 17.50 -3.92 24.15
N LEU A 13 18.23 -4.78 23.46
CA LEU A 13 18.85 -4.44 22.18
C LEU A 13 17.81 -4.12 21.10
N ILE A 14 16.71 -4.90 20.99
CA ILE A 14 15.61 -4.60 20.08
C ILE A 14 15.02 -3.22 20.40
N ALA A 15 14.73 -2.94 21.67
CA ALA A 15 14.20 -1.66 22.11
C ALA A 15 15.16 -0.50 21.79
N ALA A 16 16.45 -0.66 22.04
CA ALA A 16 17.45 0.35 21.73
C ALA A 16 17.57 0.59 20.20
N MET A 17 17.63 -0.47 19.40
CA MET A 17 17.73 -0.36 17.96
C MET A 17 16.49 0.29 17.33
N THR A 18 15.30 -0.07 17.80
CA THR A 18 14.06 0.53 17.31
C THR A 18 13.89 1.98 17.74
N ALA A 19 14.31 2.34 18.96
CA ALA A 19 14.36 3.74 19.43
C ALA A 19 15.35 4.57 18.61
N ALA A 20 16.53 4.03 18.32
CA ALA A 20 17.52 4.67 17.46
C ALA A 20 17.01 4.84 16.02
N GLY A 21 16.32 3.82 15.49
CA GLY A 21 15.67 3.88 14.18
C GLY A 21 14.56 4.93 14.11
N PHE A 22 13.74 5.03 15.15
CA PHE A 22 12.73 6.09 15.28
C PHE A 22 13.37 7.48 15.29
N ALA A 23 14.39 7.69 16.12
CA ALA A 23 15.13 8.94 16.18
C ALA A 23 15.77 9.29 14.82
N LEU A 24 16.36 8.29 14.13
CA LEU A 24 16.92 8.46 12.79
C LEU A 24 15.81 8.84 11.77
N THR A 25 14.63 8.24 11.86
CA THR A 25 13.51 8.60 10.98
C THR A 25 13.14 10.07 11.13
N LEU A 26 13.00 10.56 12.36
CA LEU A 26 12.71 11.97 12.59
C LEU A 26 13.86 12.87 12.15
N TYR A 27 15.11 12.46 12.43
CA TYR A 27 16.31 13.22 12.06
C TYR A 27 16.45 13.40 10.55
N VAL A 28 16.03 12.40 9.75
CA VAL A 28 16.13 12.43 8.29
C VAL A 28 14.92 13.12 7.66
N PHE A 29 13.72 12.81 8.13
CA PHE A 29 12.49 13.14 7.40
C PHE A 29 11.67 14.30 7.98
N TYR A 30 11.95 14.75 9.24
CA TYR A 30 11.11 15.80 9.83
C TYR A 30 11.12 17.08 8.99
N PRO A 31 9.95 17.71 8.76
CA PRO A 31 8.61 17.40 9.28
C PRO A 31 7.83 16.35 8.45
N GLY A 32 8.40 15.73 7.46
CA GLY A 32 7.74 14.78 6.57
C GLY A 32 7.67 15.29 5.14
N ILE A 33 7.60 14.36 4.19
CA ILE A 33 7.57 14.68 2.75
C ILE A 33 6.12 14.78 2.30
N MET A 34 5.72 15.96 1.88
CA MET A 34 4.41 16.20 1.28
C MET A 34 4.46 15.93 -0.22
N THR A 35 3.50 15.15 -0.69
CA THR A 35 3.25 14.94 -2.12
C THR A 35 1.95 15.63 -2.53
N PHE A 36 1.63 15.59 -3.81
CA PHE A 36 0.35 16.11 -4.31
C PHE A 36 -0.85 15.51 -3.56
N ASP A 37 -0.85 14.17 -3.36
CA ASP A 37 -1.90 13.48 -2.62
C ASP A 37 -2.01 13.97 -1.16
N ALA A 38 -0.86 14.10 -0.48
CA ALA A 38 -0.82 14.58 0.90
C ALA A 38 -1.29 16.02 1.04
N LEU A 39 -0.88 16.89 0.10
CA LEU A 39 -1.31 18.28 0.07
C LEU A 39 -2.82 18.41 -0.16
N TYR A 40 -3.37 17.57 -1.05
CA TYR A 40 -4.81 17.53 -1.29
C TYR A 40 -5.58 17.18 -0.01
N ILE A 41 -5.14 16.12 0.68
CA ILE A 41 -5.72 15.68 1.96
C ILE A 41 -5.62 16.79 3.02
N TYR A 42 -4.46 17.47 3.12
CA TYR A 42 -4.24 18.52 4.10
C TYR A 42 -5.13 19.77 3.83
N LYS A 43 -5.29 20.13 2.55
CA LYS A 43 -6.21 21.20 2.14
C LYS A 43 -7.67 20.88 2.45
N ASP A 44 -8.09 19.62 2.23
CA ASP A 44 -9.44 19.18 2.55
C ASP A 44 -9.68 19.15 4.08
N MET A 45 -8.66 18.73 4.86
CA MET A 45 -8.69 18.81 6.32
C MET A 45 -8.89 20.26 6.80
N ALA A 46 -8.15 21.19 6.25
CA ALA A 46 -8.25 22.61 6.60
C ALA A 46 -9.62 23.22 6.25
N LYS A 47 -10.29 22.71 5.20
CA LYS A 47 -11.62 23.15 4.77
C LYS A 47 -12.75 22.41 5.51
N GLY A 48 -12.45 21.32 6.23
CA GLY A 48 -13.46 20.43 6.80
C GLY A 48 -14.30 19.71 5.75
N THR A 49 -13.76 19.47 4.55
CA THR A 49 -14.44 18.77 3.47
C THR A 49 -13.92 17.34 3.35
N PHE A 50 -14.81 16.41 3.00
CA PHE A 50 -14.46 15.01 2.82
C PHE A 50 -14.87 14.56 1.41
N GLY A 51 -13.89 14.08 0.63
CA GLY A 51 -14.13 13.46 -0.67
C GLY A 51 -13.65 12.00 -0.66
N ASP A 52 -14.15 11.18 -1.58
CA ASP A 52 -13.73 9.78 -1.70
C ASP A 52 -12.60 9.55 -2.74
N TRP A 53 -12.07 10.62 -3.34
CA TRP A 53 -10.87 10.51 -4.19
C TRP A 53 -9.63 10.13 -3.38
N GLN A 54 -9.48 10.78 -2.24
CA GLN A 54 -8.55 10.37 -1.20
C GLN A 54 -9.32 9.73 -0.04
N SER A 55 -8.62 9.13 0.92
CA SER A 55 -9.31 8.51 2.06
C SER A 55 -9.81 9.58 3.04
N PRO A 56 -11.12 9.71 3.29
CA PRO A 56 -11.64 10.61 4.31
C PRO A 56 -11.19 10.20 5.73
N VAL A 57 -10.90 8.91 5.94
CA VAL A 57 -10.36 8.43 7.22
C VAL A 57 -8.93 8.93 7.46
N MET A 58 -8.14 9.16 6.41
CA MET A 58 -6.83 9.79 6.58
C MET A 58 -6.96 11.26 7.03
N ILE A 59 -7.97 11.98 6.53
CA ILE A 59 -8.28 13.35 6.99
C ILE A 59 -8.60 13.34 8.49
N VAL A 60 -9.48 12.43 8.93
CA VAL A 60 -9.84 12.28 10.35
C VAL A 60 -8.61 11.96 11.20
N LEU A 61 -7.83 10.95 10.81
CA LEU A 61 -6.62 10.57 11.56
C LEU A 61 -5.63 11.74 11.65
N TRP A 62 -5.45 12.48 10.56
CA TRP A 62 -4.56 13.64 10.57
C TRP A 62 -5.09 14.74 11.49
N SER A 63 -6.37 15.08 11.42
CA SER A 63 -6.97 16.09 12.29
C SER A 63 -6.88 15.77 13.77
N LEU A 64 -6.90 14.47 14.14
CA LEU A 64 -6.75 14.02 15.52
C LEU A 64 -5.32 14.21 16.06
N VAL A 65 -4.32 14.07 15.21
CA VAL A 65 -2.92 14.18 15.62
C VAL A 65 -2.28 15.54 15.31
N ASP A 66 -2.88 16.33 14.43
CA ASP A 66 -2.38 17.65 14.02
C ASP A 66 -2.06 18.60 15.19
N PRO A 67 -2.86 18.66 16.28
CA PRO A 67 -2.55 19.50 17.42
C PRO A 67 -1.22 19.19 18.13
N ILE A 68 -0.64 17.98 17.93
CA ILE A 68 0.63 17.58 18.55
C ILE A 68 1.81 18.30 17.86
N ALA A 69 1.79 18.37 16.53
CA ALA A 69 2.80 19.04 15.72
C ALA A 69 2.15 19.49 14.39
N PRO A 70 1.55 20.66 14.33
CA PRO A 70 0.76 21.12 13.19
C PRO A 70 1.46 20.91 11.83
N GLY A 71 0.70 20.43 10.84
CA GLY A 71 1.21 20.12 9.52
C GLY A 71 1.68 18.65 9.36
N PRO A 72 2.62 18.39 8.44
CA PRO A 72 3.04 17.00 8.14
C PRO A 72 3.74 16.32 9.31
N GLY A 73 4.29 17.09 10.27
CA GLY A 73 5.05 16.56 11.41
C GLY A 73 4.26 15.61 12.30
N SER A 74 3.01 15.90 12.53
CA SER A 74 2.12 15.05 13.34
C SER A 74 1.91 13.67 12.72
N LEU A 75 1.64 13.64 11.41
CA LEU A 75 1.41 12.37 10.72
C LEU A 75 2.71 11.59 10.50
N LEU A 76 3.85 12.28 10.31
CA LEU A 76 5.16 11.63 10.35
C LEU A 76 5.42 10.97 11.70
N LEU A 77 5.15 11.67 12.81
CA LEU A 77 5.30 11.09 14.16
C LEU A 77 4.45 9.84 14.34
N LEU A 78 3.19 9.88 13.93
CA LEU A 78 2.30 8.73 13.99
C LEU A 78 2.85 7.57 13.15
N THR A 79 3.21 7.83 11.89
CA THR A 79 3.70 6.82 10.94
C THR A 79 5.00 6.18 11.45
N ALA A 80 5.95 6.99 11.88
CA ALA A 80 7.23 6.52 12.42
C ALA A 80 7.03 5.68 13.70
N THR A 81 6.16 6.14 14.60
CA THR A 81 5.84 5.40 15.84
C THR A 81 5.26 4.02 15.53
N LEU A 82 4.23 3.96 14.68
CA LEU A 82 3.60 2.69 14.30
C LEU A 82 4.56 1.76 13.54
N TYR A 83 5.41 2.32 12.68
CA TYR A 83 6.39 1.57 11.92
C TYR A 83 7.40 0.86 12.82
N TRP A 84 8.06 1.61 13.68
CA TRP A 84 9.07 1.05 14.57
C TRP A 84 8.46 0.14 15.64
N LEU A 85 7.24 0.45 16.10
CA LEU A 85 6.50 -0.43 17.00
C LEU A 85 6.17 -1.76 16.31
N ALA A 86 5.70 -1.76 15.07
CA ALA A 86 5.39 -2.98 14.33
C ALA A 86 6.62 -3.87 14.18
N PHE A 87 7.77 -3.32 13.76
CA PHE A 87 9.02 -4.07 13.66
C PHE A 87 9.53 -4.56 15.03
N ALA A 88 9.42 -3.74 16.09
CA ALA A 88 9.78 -4.16 17.44
C ALA A 88 8.94 -5.36 17.89
N VAL A 89 7.62 -5.32 17.69
CA VAL A 89 6.70 -6.38 18.09
C VAL A 89 6.97 -7.68 17.32
N VAL A 90 7.23 -7.60 16.01
CA VAL A 90 7.65 -8.78 15.21
C VAL A 90 8.99 -9.32 15.72
N ALA A 91 9.97 -8.44 15.96
CA ALA A 91 11.29 -8.82 16.47
C ALA A 91 11.18 -9.55 17.82
N MET A 92 10.36 -9.04 18.73
CA MET A 92 10.12 -9.67 20.04
C MET A 92 9.45 -11.05 19.91
N ALA A 93 8.54 -11.23 18.93
CA ALA A 93 7.95 -12.53 18.67
C ALA A 93 8.98 -13.53 18.11
N VAL A 94 9.83 -13.09 17.17
CA VAL A 94 10.89 -13.88 16.54
C VAL A 94 12.02 -14.20 17.56
N ALA A 95 12.30 -13.32 18.51
CA ALA A 95 13.36 -13.50 19.53
C ALA A 95 13.21 -14.78 20.36
N ARG A 96 11.99 -15.28 20.50
CA ARG A 96 11.70 -16.55 21.19
C ARG A 96 12.30 -17.78 20.50
N ARG A 97 12.65 -17.66 19.22
CA ARG A 97 13.22 -18.74 18.42
C ARG A 97 14.66 -18.45 17.99
N SER A 98 14.99 -17.17 17.77
CA SER A 98 16.32 -16.76 17.31
C SER A 98 16.57 -15.30 17.63
N SER A 99 17.48 -15.04 18.57
CA SER A 99 17.92 -13.68 18.90
C SER A 99 18.55 -12.97 17.70
N TRP A 100 19.34 -13.66 16.89
CA TRP A 100 20.00 -13.06 15.71
C TRP A 100 19.02 -12.62 14.64
N LEU A 101 18.01 -13.44 14.33
CA LEU A 101 16.96 -13.05 13.38
C LEU A 101 16.07 -11.96 13.95
N ALA A 102 15.85 -11.93 15.25
CA ALA A 102 15.13 -10.85 15.89
C ALA A 102 15.89 -9.51 15.77
N LEU A 103 17.20 -9.51 16.00
CA LEU A 103 18.04 -8.32 15.86
C LEU A 103 18.23 -7.89 14.41
N SER A 104 18.09 -8.79 13.44
CA SER A 104 18.14 -8.38 12.03
C SER A 104 16.89 -7.59 11.59
N LEU A 105 15.75 -7.74 12.27
CA LEU A 105 14.48 -7.05 11.87
C LEU A 105 14.58 -5.52 11.96
N PRO A 106 15.09 -4.89 13.03
CA PRO A 106 15.32 -3.44 13.02
C PRO A 106 16.30 -2.98 11.94
N LEU A 107 17.26 -3.81 11.54
CA LEU A 107 18.17 -3.51 10.42
C LEU A 107 17.47 -3.63 9.08
N LEU A 108 16.60 -4.65 8.89
CA LEU A 108 15.77 -4.80 7.70
C LEU A 108 14.77 -3.65 7.56
N ALA A 109 14.28 -3.10 8.69
CA ALA A 109 13.46 -1.90 8.68
C ALA A 109 14.20 -0.67 8.13
N LEU A 110 15.53 -0.63 8.21
CA LEU A 110 16.38 0.41 7.62
C LEU A 110 16.72 0.13 6.14
N SER A 111 16.29 -1.00 5.57
CA SER A 111 16.54 -1.27 4.16
C SER A 111 15.87 -0.20 3.27
N PRO A 112 16.54 0.27 2.21
CA PRO A 112 16.04 1.38 1.40
C PRO A 112 14.58 1.24 0.94
N PRO A 113 14.10 0.08 0.42
CA PRO A 113 12.72 -0.05 -0.03
C PRO A 113 11.69 0.01 1.12
N ALA A 114 12.07 -0.28 2.35
CA ALA A 114 11.20 -0.15 3.52
C ALA A 114 11.29 1.25 4.14
N PHE A 115 12.50 1.76 4.34
CA PHE A 115 12.74 2.97 5.13
C PHE A 115 12.38 4.26 4.40
N VAL A 116 12.67 4.34 3.10
CA VAL A 116 12.48 5.53 2.28
C VAL A 116 11.03 6.06 2.32
N PHE A 117 10.06 5.16 2.39
CA PHE A 117 8.64 5.51 2.36
C PHE A 117 8.09 5.98 3.71
N VAL A 118 8.75 5.66 4.81
CA VAL A 118 8.25 6.02 6.16
C VAL A 118 8.14 7.53 6.34
N GLY A 119 9.01 8.29 5.68
CA GLY A 119 9.00 9.76 5.72
C GLY A 119 8.01 10.43 4.79
N ILE A 120 7.35 9.68 3.90
CA ILE A 120 6.42 10.23 2.93
C ILE A 120 4.99 10.12 3.46
N ILE A 121 4.27 11.22 3.47
CA ILE A 121 2.91 11.27 3.99
C ILE A 121 1.95 10.65 2.98
N TRP A 122 1.84 9.32 3.04
CA TRP A 122 0.97 8.53 2.15
C TRP A 122 0.07 7.55 2.90
N ARG A 123 -1.18 7.49 2.47
CA ARG A 123 -2.14 6.48 2.95
C ARG A 123 -1.66 5.04 2.70
N ASP A 124 -0.91 4.82 1.61
CA ASP A 124 -0.33 3.54 1.25
C ASP A 124 0.68 3.03 2.27
N VAL A 125 1.45 3.94 2.86
CA VAL A 125 2.43 3.64 3.90
C VAL A 125 1.73 3.33 5.21
N LEU A 126 0.80 4.20 5.60
CA LEU A 126 0.10 4.08 6.88
C LEU A 126 -0.78 2.81 6.94
N PHE A 127 -1.47 2.45 5.83
CA PHE A 127 -2.26 1.23 5.77
C PHE A 127 -1.38 -0.02 5.94
N ALA A 128 -0.24 -0.10 5.24
CA ALA A 128 0.66 -1.24 5.31
C ALA A 128 1.25 -1.42 6.72
N ILE A 129 1.61 -0.32 7.37
CA ILE A 129 2.12 -0.32 8.75
C ILE A 129 1.03 -0.75 9.74
N ALA A 130 -0.21 -0.25 9.60
CA ALA A 130 -1.32 -0.64 10.44
C ALA A 130 -1.60 -2.16 10.35
N TRP A 131 -1.56 -2.70 9.14
CA TRP A 131 -1.74 -4.13 8.92
C TRP A 131 -0.59 -4.97 9.47
N LEU A 132 0.65 -4.51 9.31
CA LEU A 132 1.79 -5.18 9.92
C LEU A 132 1.69 -5.21 11.44
N LEU A 133 1.31 -4.08 12.07
CA LEU A 133 1.13 -4.00 13.51
C LEU A 133 0.00 -4.91 13.99
N ALA A 134 -1.14 -4.95 13.29
CA ALA A 134 -2.23 -5.87 13.58
C ALA A 134 -1.75 -7.33 13.61
N ALA A 135 -1.05 -7.74 12.55
CA ALA A 135 -0.52 -9.08 12.44
C ALA A 135 0.56 -9.40 13.49
N ALA A 136 1.42 -8.43 13.80
CA ALA A 136 2.50 -8.57 14.77
C ALA A 136 1.98 -8.78 16.21
N LEU A 137 0.95 -8.03 16.60
CA LEU A 137 0.28 -8.19 17.90
C LEU A 137 -0.28 -9.61 18.06
N VAL A 138 -0.97 -10.09 17.05
CA VAL A 138 -1.53 -11.44 17.01
C VAL A 138 -0.43 -12.50 17.06
N PHE A 139 0.66 -12.31 16.27
CA PHE A 139 1.80 -13.22 16.23
C PHE A 139 2.49 -13.36 17.59
N THR A 140 2.65 -12.24 18.30
CA THR A 140 3.28 -12.21 19.62
C THR A 140 2.50 -13.04 20.62
N VAL A 141 1.18 -12.98 20.62
CA VAL A 141 0.30 -13.75 21.53
C VAL A 141 0.27 -15.23 21.12
N ALA A 142 0.03 -15.50 19.84
CA ALA A 142 -0.02 -16.87 19.32
C ALA A 142 1.30 -17.62 19.54
N GLY A 143 2.43 -16.93 19.39
CA GLY A 143 3.77 -17.47 19.65
C GLY A 143 4.02 -17.88 21.11
N ARG A 144 3.18 -17.41 22.06
CA ARG A 144 3.17 -17.84 23.48
C ARG A 144 2.39 -19.12 23.72
N GLY A 145 1.68 -19.63 22.72
CA GLY A 145 0.78 -20.76 22.89
C GLY A 145 -0.48 -20.43 23.70
N VAL A 146 -0.76 -19.16 23.95
CA VAL A 146 -1.96 -18.70 24.66
C VAL A 146 -3.06 -18.29 23.68
N LYS A 147 -4.31 -18.44 24.09
CA LYS A 147 -5.44 -17.95 23.30
C LYS A 147 -5.39 -16.43 23.15
N LEU A 148 -5.76 -15.97 21.98
CA LEU A 148 -5.88 -14.54 21.73
C LEU A 148 -6.96 -13.95 22.63
N SER A 149 -6.60 -12.92 23.41
CA SER A 149 -7.57 -12.21 24.24
C SER A 149 -8.46 -11.32 23.39
N ILE A 150 -9.71 -11.14 23.82
CA ILE A 150 -10.70 -10.29 23.11
C ILE A 150 -10.14 -8.87 22.83
N PRO A 151 -9.50 -8.17 23.79
CA PRO A 151 -8.94 -6.84 23.51
C PRO A 151 -7.91 -6.83 22.39
N VAL A 152 -6.99 -7.80 22.36
CA VAL A 152 -5.97 -7.89 21.28
C VAL A 152 -6.64 -8.16 19.93
N GLN A 153 -7.67 -9.02 19.92
CA GLN A 153 -8.42 -9.31 18.69
C GLN A 153 -9.16 -8.08 18.18
N ILE A 154 -9.80 -7.31 19.07
CA ILE A 154 -10.49 -6.06 18.72
C ILE A 154 -9.49 -5.05 18.16
N VAL A 155 -8.34 -4.84 18.80
CA VAL A 155 -7.30 -3.92 18.31
C VAL A 155 -6.79 -4.36 16.95
N ALA A 156 -6.51 -5.65 16.74
CA ALA A 156 -6.04 -6.16 15.46
C ALA A 156 -7.09 -5.98 14.36
N LEU A 157 -8.38 -6.24 14.64
CA LEU A 157 -9.46 -6.01 13.69
C LEU A 157 -9.69 -4.53 13.41
N ALA A 158 -9.55 -3.66 14.41
CA ALA A 158 -9.64 -2.21 14.24
C ALA A 158 -8.50 -1.69 13.31
N LEU A 159 -7.27 -2.15 13.52
CA LEU A 159 -6.14 -1.81 12.65
C LEU A 159 -6.33 -2.37 11.22
N LEU A 160 -6.90 -3.56 11.08
CA LEU A 160 -7.28 -4.12 9.79
C LEU A 160 -8.33 -3.22 9.09
N ALA A 161 -9.37 -2.84 9.80
CA ALA A 161 -10.44 -1.97 9.31
C ALA A 161 -9.90 -0.59 8.90
N VAL A 162 -9.06 0.03 9.74
CA VAL A 162 -8.37 1.29 9.41
C VAL A 162 -7.57 1.15 8.12
N GLY A 163 -6.84 0.06 7.92
CA GLY A 163 -6.10 -0.18 6.69
C GLY A 163 -6.99 -0.25 5.45
N VAL A 164 -8.15 -0.94 5.53
CA VAL A 164 -9.14 -0.98 4.42
C VAL A 164 -9.74 0.41 4.17
N LEU A 165 -10.04 1.15 5.23
CA LEU A 165 -10.58 2.50 5.14
C LEU A 165 -9.54 3.51 4.59
N LEU A 166 -8.25 3.32 4.87
CA LEU A 166 -7.19 4.11 4.26
C LEU A 166 -7.00 3.77 2.77
N ARG A 167 -7.16 2.49 2.42
CA ARG A 167 -6.89 2.00 1.06
C ARG A 167 -7.97 0.99 0.63
N PRO A 168 -9.12 1.45 0.07
CA PRO A 168 -10.24 0.56 -0.28
C PRO A 168 -9.90 -0.57 -1.26
N ASN A 169 -8.92 -0.40 -2.14
CA ASN A 169 -8.46 -1.48 -3.02
C ASN A 169 -7.74 -2.63 -2.27
N ALA A 170 -7.38 -2.45 -0.99
CA ALA A 170 -6.92 -3.54 -0.12
C ALA A 170 -8.05 -4.47 0.34
N LEU A 171 -9.30 -4.14 0.03
CA LEU A 171 -10.48 -4.89 0.43
C LEU A 171 -10.42 -6.36 0.00
N ALA A 172 -9.88 -6.66 -1.18
CA ALA A 172 -9.71 -8.04 -1.63
C ALA A 172 -8.64 -8.82 -0.82
N ALA A 173 -7.64 -8.14 -0.26
CA ALA A 173 -6.58 -8.77 0.52
C ALA A 173 -6.95 -8.93 2.02
N ALA A 174 -7.81 -8.07 2.52
CA ALA A 174 -8.19 -8.01 3.93
C ALA A 174 -8.80 -9.31 4.50
N PRO A 175 -9.65 -10.08 3.79
CA PRO A 175 -10.19 -11.34 4.30
C PRO A 175 -9.12 -12.38 4.65
N ILE A 176 -7.97 -12.39 3.94
CA ILE A 176 -6.86 -13.31 4.24
C ILE A 176 -6.22 -12.94 5.57
N LEU A 177 -5.99 -11.66 5.80
CA LEU A 177 -5.42 -11.17 7.06
C LEU A 177 -6.43 -11.30 8.20
N ALA A 178 -7.73 -11.09 7.96
CA ALA A 178 -8.79 -11.35 8.91
C ALA A 178 -8.82 -12.84 9.33
N ALA A 179 -8.72 -13.76 8.36
CA ALA A 179 -8.65 -15.18 8.65
C ALA A 179 -7.46 -15.52 9.56
N TYR A 180 -6.29 -14.91 9.33
CA TYR A 180 -5.15 -15.07 10.22
C TYR A 180 -5.43 -14.54 11.63
N ILE A 181 -6.08 -13.39 11.78
CA ILE A 181 -6.42 -12.83 13.09
C ILE A 181 -7.36 -13.77 13.89
N PHE A 182 -8.29 -14.44 13.21
CA PHE A 182 -9.17 -15.41 13.85
C PHE A 182 -8.49 -16.77 14.12
N TRP A 183 -7.53 -17.19 13.29
CA TRP A 183 -6.85 -18.49 13.39
C TRP A 183 -5.31 -18.34 13.37
N PRO A 184 -4.71 -17.73 14.40
CA PRO A 184 -3.30 -17.32 14.36
C PRO A 184 -2.28 -18.46 14.54
N ALA A 185 -2.73 -19.63 15.01
CA ALA A 185 -1.86 -20.78 15.23
C ALA A 185 -2.08 -21.92 14.23
N HIS A 186 -3.20 -21.88 13.50
CA HIS A 186 -3.58 -22.89 12.51
C HIS A 186 -4.54 -22.25 11.51
N LEU A 187 -4.07 -22.00 10.30
CA LEU A 187 -4.91 -21.36 9.27
C LEU A 187 -5.75 -22.44 8.53
N PRO A 188 -7.07 -22.56 8.82
CA PRO A 188 -7.94 -23.54 8.17
C PRO A 188 -8.35 -23.02 6.79
N TRP A 189 -7.50 -23.20 5.79
CA TRP A 189 -7.64 -22.59 4.47
C TRP A 189 -9.03 -22.81 3.81
N ARG A 190 -9.67 -23.97 4.02
CA ARG A 190 -11.02 -24.25 3.49
C ARG A 190 -12.07 -23.34 4.10
N ARG A 191 -12.04 -23.13 5.45
CA ARG A 191 -12.95 -22.20 6.13
C ARG A 191 -12.64 -20.75 5.75
N ALA A 192 -11.36 -20.39 5.64
CA ALA A 192 -10.94 -19.08 5.18
C ALA A 192 -11.47 -18.78 3.76
N ALA A 193 -11.38 -19.76 2.85
CA ALA A 193 -11.92 -19.63 1.51
C ALA A 193 -13.46 -19.49 1.47
N MET A 194 -14.18 -20.26 2.30
CA MET A 194 -15.65 -20.13 2.40
C MET A 194 -16.10 -18.77 2.95
N LEU A 195 -15.34 -18.21 3.89
CA LEU A 195 -15.66 -16.94 4.53
C LEU A 195 -15.08 -15.72 3.79
N TYR A 196 -14.31 -15.94 2.74
CA TYR A 196 -13.63 -14.87 2.00
C TYR A 196 -14.63 -13.85 1.43
N VAL A 197 -15.63 -14.32 0.67
CA VAL A 197 -16.63 -13.44 0.06
C VAL A 197 -17.50 -12.73 1.11
N PRO A 198 -18.06 -13.43 2.12
CA PRO A 198 -18.78 -12.75 3.20
C PRO A 198 -17.95 -11.68 3.92
N ALA A 199 -16.68 -11.97 4.22
CA ALA A 199 -15.79 -11.00 4.86
C ALA A 199 -15.50 -9.78 3.96
N ALA A 200 -15.27 -10.01 2.66
CA ALA A 200 -15.08 -8.92 1.70
C ALA A 200 -16.33 -8.03 1.60
N LEU A 201 -17.53 -8.63 1.54
CA LEU A 201 -18.78 -7.88 1.51
C LEU A 201 -19.03 -7.09 2.82
N ALA A 202 -18.72 -7.66 3.97
CA ALA A 202 -18.82 -6.96 5.25
C ALA A 202 -17.85 -5.75 5.31
N LEU A 203 -16.62 -5.92 4.85
CA LEU A 203 -15.65 -4.84 4.78
C LEU A 203 -16.03 -3.77 3.73
N PHE A 204 -16.61 -4.17 2.61
CA PHE A 204 -17.17 -3.22 1.65
C PHE A 204 -18.32 -2.41 2.28
N GLY A 205 -19.24 -3.07 2.98
CA GLY A 205 -20.30 -2.40 3.73
C GLY A 205 -19.73 -1.42 4.76
N LEU A 206 -18.67 -1.81 5.48
CA LEU A 206 -17.97 -0.92 6.42
C LEU A 206 -17.46 0.34 5.73
N VAL A 207 -16.83 0.21 4.55
CA VAL A 207 -16.36 1.38 3.78
C VAL A 207 -17.52 2.29 3.39
N GLN A 208 -18.64 1.71 2.90
CA GLN A 208 -19.81 2.50 2.52
C GLN A 208 -20.37 3.28 3.71
N VAL A 209 -20.59 2.59 4.84
CA VAL A 209 -21.14 3.22 6.06
C VAL A 209 -20.18 4.31 6.60
N VAL A 210 -18.90 3.99 6.75
CA VAL A 210 -17.95 4.96 7.33
C VAL A 210 -17.75 6.16 6.42
N TYR A 211 -17.58 5.96 5.12
CA TYR A 211 -17.33 7.07 4.19
C TYR A 211 -18.56 7.97 4.03
N TYR A 212 -19.72 7.39 3.75
CA TYR A 212 -20.87 8.17 3.30
C TYR A 212 -21.87 8.46 4.40
N ASP A 213 -22.12 7.50 5.31
CA ASP A 213 -23.13 7.70 6.35
C ASP A 213 -22.56 8.35 7.60
N VAL A 214 -21.30 8.03 7.99
CA VAL A 214 -20.66 8.59 9.19
C VAL A 214 -19.89 9.87 8.88
N LEU A 215 -19.04 9.87 7.85
CA LEU A 215 -18.17 11.02 7.50
C LEU A 215 -18.80 11.95 6.47
N GLY A 216 -19.90 11.59 5.83
CA GLY A 216 -20.58 12.41 4.82
C GLY A 216 -19.70 12.73 3.60
N ALA A 217 -18.82 11.80 3.20
CA ALA A 217 -17.90 12.04 2.11
C ALA A 217 -18.62 12.26 0.77
N GLN A 218 -18.19 13.28 0.03
CA GLN A 218 -18.70 13.55 -1.31
C GLN A 218 -18.17 12.51 -2.30
N ARG A 219 -19.07 12.00 -3.16
CA ARG A 219 -18.71 11.05 -4.21
C ARG A 219 -17.99 11.76 -5.34
N GLN A 220 -16.72 11.45 -5.52
CA GLN A 220 -15.85 11.95 -6.60
C GLN A 220 -15.57 10.88 -7.66
N TYR A 221 -16.09 9.68 -7.46
CA TYR A 221 -16.05 8.55 -8.41
C TYR A 221 -14.63 8.13 -8.86
N PRO A 222 -13.71 7.82 -7.94
CA PRO A 222 -12.33 7.46 -8.30
C PRO A 222 -12.22 6.25 -9.23
N LEU A 223 -13.23 5.36 -9.25
CA LEU A 223 -13.27 4.21 -10.16
C LEU A 223 -13.37 4.63 -11.65
N HIS A 224 -13.84 5.84 -11.95
CA HIS A 224 -13.90 6.33 -13.33
C HIS A 224 -12.52 6.55 -13.93
N SER A 225 -11.46 6.78 -13.12
CA SER A 225 -10.08 6.81 -13.60
C SER A 225 -9.65 5.47 -14.22
N ILE A 226 -10.12 4.35 -13.67
CA ILE A 226 -9.90 3.00 -14.23
C ILE A 226 -10.56 2.91 -15.62
N MET A 227 -11.78 3.41 -15.73
CA MET A 227 -12.54 3.37 -17.00
C MET A 227 -11.84 4.18 -18.09
N VAL A 228 -11.35 5.38 -17.76
CA VAL A 228 -10.59 6.21 -18.72
C VAL A 228 -9.31 5.49 -19.14
N PHE A 229 -8.58 4.90 -18.19
CA PHE A 229 -7.34 4.18 -18.48
C PHE A 229 -7.58 2.95 -19.36
N ASP A 230 -8.65 2.19 -19.08
CA ASP A 230 -9.03 1.04 -19.88
C ASP A 230 -9.49 1.42 -21.29
N LEU A 231 -10.34 2.44 -21.42
CA LEU A 231 -10.77 2.93 -22.72
C LEU A 231 -9.58 3.35 -23.57
N GLY A 232 -8.63 4.06 -22.98
CA GLY A 232 -7.40 4.43 -23.68
C GLY A 232 -6.53 3.24 -24.07
N GLY A 233 -6.38 2.27 -23.17
CA GLY A 233 -5.64 1.05 -23.45
C GLY A 233 -6.31 0.20 -24.52
N ILE A 234 -7.63 -0.04 -24.43
CA ILE A 234 -8.39 -0.77 -25.44
C ILE A 234 -8.29 -0.06 -26.79
N SER A 235 -8.45 1.27 -26.81
CA SER A 235 -8.33 2.05 -28.06
C SER A 235 -6.98 1.85 -28.73
N HIS A 236 -5.90 1.81 -27.93
CA HIS A 236 -4.55 1.60 -28.43
C HIS A 236 -4.38 0.21 -29.06
N PHE A 237 -4.82 -0.85 -28.40
CA PHE A 237 -4.62 -2.23 -28.86
C PHE A 237 -5.61 -2.62 -29.96
N ALA A 238 -6.87 -2.15 -29.90
CA ALA A 238 -7.88 -2.38 -30.92
C ALA A 238 -7.70 -1.50 -32.18
N LYS A 239 -6.89 -0.42 -32.09
CA LYS A 239 -6.72 0.59 -33.14
C LYS A 239 -8.03 1.29 -33.54
N ASP A 240 -8.95 1.38 -32.59
CA ASP A 240 -10.24 2.05 -32.72
C ASP A 240 -10.54 2.86 -31.45
N ASN A 241 -11.21 4.02 -31.62
CA ASN A 241 -11.45 4.91 -30.49
C ASN A 241 -12.66 4.44 -29.66
N MET A 242 -12.44 4.05 -28.42
CA MET A 242 -13.47 3.58 -27.48
C MET A 242 -14.06 4.68 -26.61
N PHE A 243 -13.50 5.89 -26.61
CA PHE A 243 -14.07 7.00 -25.84
C PHE A 243 -15.40 7.47 -26.44
N PRO A 244 -16.44 7.66 -25.62
CA PRO A 244 -17.71 8.19 -26.09
C PRO A 244 -17.58 9.65 -26.54
N GLY A 245 -18.38 10.05 -27.53
CA GLY A 245 -18.41 11.41 -28.04
C GLY A 245 -17.99 11.53 -29.50
N SER A 246 -17.77 12.77 -29.94
CA SER A 246 -17.36 13.08 -31.32
C SER A 246 -15.91 13.59 -31.32
N TRP A 247 -15.05 12.87 -32.00
CA TRP A 247 -13.63 13.11 -32.07
C TRP A 247 -13.21 13.39 -33.51
N SER A 248 -12.33 14.36 -33.72
CA SER A 248 -11.72 14.61 -35.01
C SER A 248 -10.84 13.42 -35.45
N LYS A 249 -10.43 13.38 -36.71
CA LYS A 249 -9.53 12.36 -37.22
C LYS A 249 -8.16 12.41 -36.53
N ASP A 250 -7.66 13.61 -36.26
CA ASP A 250 -6.35 13.80 -35.60
C ASP A 250 -6.40 13.40 -34.13
N GLU A 251 -7.45 13.76 -33.39
CA GLU A 251 -7.66 13.33 -32.02
C GLU A 251 -7.81 11.80 -31.94
N THR A 252 -8.58 11.20 -32.84
CA THR A 252 -8.73 9.73 -32.92
C THR A 252 -7.38 9.07 -33.19
N ALA A 253 -6.55 9.61 -34.08
CA ALA A 253 -5.22 9.09 -34.34
C ALA A 253 -4.29 9.22 -33.10
N LEU A 254 -4.38 10.32 -32.37
CA LEU A 254 -3.64 10.49 -31.12
C LEU A 254 -4.11 9.49 -30.05
N ILE A 255 -5.42 9.33 -29.84
CA ILE A 255 -5.99 8.38 -28.87
C ILE A 255 -5.50 6.95 -29.17
N THR A 256 -5.57 6.53 -30.41
CA THR A 256 -5.27 5.14 -30.82
C THR A 256 -3.78 4.84 -30.93
N HIS A 257 -2.91 5.82 -31.18
CA HIS A 257 -1.48 5.59 -31.43
C HIS A 257 -0.55 6.36 -30.52
N GLY A 258 -0.94 7.56 -30.04
CA GLY A 258 -0.03 8.49 -29.36
C GLY A 258 -0.20 8.60 -27.86
N CYS A 259 -1.42 8.43 -27.33
CA CYS A 259 -1.71 8.73 -25.94
C CYS A 259 -1.39 7.61 -24.98
N TYR A 260 -1.58 6.36 -25.36
CA TYR A 260 -1.45 5.24 -24.42
C TYR A 260 -0.01 5.04 -23.92
N LYS A 261 0.15 5.03 -22.62
CA LYS A 261 1.34 4.57 -21.91
C LYS A 261 0.91 3.67 -20.75
N PRO A 262 1.52 2.49 -20.56
CA PRO A 262 1.14 1.59 -19.48
C PRO A 262 1.64 2.03 -18.10
N LEU A 263 2.00 3.31 -17.95
CA LEU A 263 2.59 3.84 -16.72
C LEU A 263 1.55 4.42 -15.77
N ALA A 264 0.66 5.26 -16.31
CA ALA A 264 -0.38 5.93 -15.51
C ALA A 264 -1.49 6.48 -16.40
N TRP A 265 -2.70 6.57 -15.84
CA TRP A 265 -3.86 7.19 -16.48
C TRP A 265 -3.75 8.71 -16.61
N ASP A 266 -2.91 9.34 -15.77
CA ASP A 266 -2.68 10.79 -15.71
C ASP A 266 -2.29 11.39 -17.07
N ILE A 267 -1.82 10.57 -18.02
CA ILE A 267 -1.54 11.03 -19.37
C ILE A 267 -2.77 11.63 -20.06
N TYR A 268 -3.96 11.12 -19.74
CA TYR A 268 -5.22 11.61 -20.29
C TYR A 268 -5.73 12.87 -19.58
N TRP A 269 -5.18 13.20 -18.42
CA TRP A 269 -5.62 14.35 -17.61
C TRP A 269 -4.68 15.53 -17.71
N THR A 270 -3.39 15.32 -17.46
CA THR A 270 -2.46 16.44 -17.21
C THR A 270 -1.32 16.53 -18.20
N GLN A 271 -1.14 15.55 -19.08
CA GLN A 271 0.03 15.48 -19.95
C GLN A 271 -0.32 15.78 -21.40
N GLN A 272 0.40 16.74 -21.97
CA GLN A 272 0.30 16.98 -23.41
C GLN A 272 0.99 15.85 -24.21
N PRO A 273 0.46 15.49 -25.38
CA PRO A 273 -0.67 16.14 -26.09
C PRO A 273 -2.05 15.56 -25.73
N CYS A 274 -2.21 14.72 -24.72
CA CYS A 274 -3.38 13.89 -24.51
C CYS A 274 -4.38 14.42 -23.46
N ALA A 275 -4.09 15.52 -22.79
CA ALA A 275 -4.98 16.15 -21.82
C ALA A 275 -6.35 16.55 -22.40
N PHE A 276 -6.43 16.76 -23.73
CA PHE A 276 -7.70 17.06 -24.41
C PHE A 276 -8.77 16.00 -24.20
N VAL A 277 -8.39 14.75 -23.89
CA VAL A 277 -9.35 13.68 -23.63
C VAL A 277 -10.17 13.99 -22.39
N MET A 278 -9.52 14.28 -21.26
CA MET A 278 -10.24 14.62 -20.04
C MET A 278 -10.94 15.98 -20.15
N GLU A 279 -10.31 16.97 -20.79
CA GLU A 279 -10.95 18.28 -21.06
C GLU A 279 -12.28 18.09 -21.81
N TYR A 280 -12.31 17.20 -22.80
CA TYR A 280 -13.54 16.85 -23.51
C TYR A 280 -14.54 16.14 -22.60
N LEU A 281 -14.13 15.09 -21.90
CA LEU A 281 -15.02 14.28 -21.07
C LEU A 281 -15.64 15.10 -19.92
N GLU A 282 -14.91 16.03 -19.33
CA GLU A 282 -15.41 16.93 -18.29
C GLU A 282 -16.35 17.99 -18.86
N ARG A 283 -15.97 18.63 -19.96
CA ARG A 283 -16.80 19.65 -20.63
C ARG A 283 -18.15 19.10 -21.04
N GLU A 284 -18.18 17.90 -21.62
CA GLU A 284 -19.39 17.23 -22.07
C GLU A 284 -20.12 16.48 -20.93
N ARG A 285 -19.63 16.59 -19.69
CA ARG A 285 -20.17 15.91 -18.48
C ARG A 285 -20.25 14.39 -18.65
N VAL A 286 -19.32 13.82 -19.39
CA VAL A 286 -19.15 12.37 -19.52
C VAL A 286 -18.38 11.81 -18.34
N PHE A 287 -17.44 12.59 -17.78
CA PHE A 287 -16.70 12.23 -16.57
C PHE A 287 -17.13 13.09 -15.38
N PRO A 288 -17.57 12.53 -14.25
CA PRO A 288 -18.00 11.12 -14.09
C PRO A 288 -19.47 10.96 -14.50
N SER A 289 -19.79 9.88 -15.20
CA SER A 289 -21.19 9.63 -15.58
C SER A 289 -21.47 8.16 -15.91
N PRO A 290 -22.77 7.74 -15.96
CA PRO A 290 -23.16 6.43 -16.46
C PRO A 290 -22.79 6.20 -17.95
N VAL A 291 -22.68 7.26 -18.75
CA VAL A 291 -22.26 7.17 -20.16
C VAL A 291 -20.85 6.61 -20.28
N LEU A 292 -19.92 7.08 -19.44
CA LEU A 292 -18.56 6.55 -19.39
C LEU A 292 -18.54 5.07 -18.97
N THR A 293 -19.33 4.72 -17.95
CA THR A 293 -19.45 3.34 -17.48
C THR A 293 -19.96 2.40 -18.56
N GLU A 294 -20.98 2.82 -19.31
CA GLU A 294 -21.54 2.01 -20.40
C GLU A 294 -20.56 1.88 -21.58
N ALA A 295 -19.85 2.95 -21.94
CA ALA A 295 -18.81 2.91 -22.96
C ALA A 295 -17.70 1.93 -22.57
N TRP A 296 -17.23 2.00 -21.32
CA TRP A 296 -16.22 1.09 -20.75
C TRP A 296 -16.67 -0.37 -20.79
N ARG A 297 -17.90 -0.66 -20.31
CA ARG A 297 -18.46 -2.02 -20.35
C ARG A 297 -18.54 -2.55 -21.78
N ARG A 298 -19.02 -1.73 -22.73
CA ARG A 298 -19.14 -2.09 -24.14
C ARG A 298 -17.77 -2.35 -24.77
N ALA A 299 -16.78 -1.51 -24.50
CA ALA A 299 -15.43 -1.67 -25.01
C ALA A 299 -14.80 -3.00 -24.56
N ILE A 300 -14.93 -3.38 -23.26
CA ILE A 300 -14.44 -4.67 -22.76
C ILE A 300 -15.12 -5.84 -23.44
N VAL A 301 -16.45 -5.80 -23.60
CA VAL A 301 -17.20 -6.91 -24.18
C VAL A 301 -16.93 -7.06 -25.69
N SER A 302 -16.77 -5.95 -26.40
CA SER A 302 -16.49 -5.99 -27.86
C SER A 302 -15.01 -6.25 -28.19
N HIS A 303 -14.07 -5.87 -27.30
CA HIS A 303 -12.63 -6.01 -27.51
C HIS A 303 -11.92 -6.67 -26.31
N PRO A 304 -12.31 -7.90 -25.90
CA PRO A 304 -11.79 -8.53 -24.70
C PRO A 304 -10.28 -8.82 -24.77
N ILE A 305 -9.76 -9.11 -25.97
CA ILE A 305 -8.32 -9.37 -26.17
C ILE A 305 -7.52 -8.07 -25.96
N ALA A 306 -7.95 -6.97 -26.57
CA ALA A 306 -7.29 -5.66 -26.40
C ALA A 306 -7.32 -5.20 -24.93
N TYR A 307 -8.42 -5.46 -24.20
CA TYR A 307 -8.50 -5.23 -22.77
C TYR A 307 -7.46 -6.06 -21.99
N LEU A 308 -7.35 -7.36 -22.28
CA LEU A 308 -6.36 -8.22 -21.61
C LEU A 308 -4.93 -7.84 -21.96
N GLU A 309 -4.65 -7.45 -23.20
CA GLU A 309 -3.34 -6.94 -23.63
C GLU A 309 -2.96 -5.66 -22.88
N HIS A 310 -3.91 -4.72 -22.76
CA HIS A 310 -3.74 -3.52 -21.96
C HIS A 310 -3.39 -3.86 -20.51
N ARG A 311 -4.20 -4.68 -19.86
CA ARG A 311 -4.01 -5.03 -18.45
C ARG A 311 -2.75 -5.86 -18.20
N ALA A 312 -2.41 -6.77 -19.11
CA ALA A 312 -1.16 -7.54 -19.05
C ALA A 312 0.08 -6.62 -19.22
N THR A 313 0.03 -5.68 -20.16
CA THR A 313 1.10 -4.71 -20.40
C THR A 313 1.27 -3.79 -19.19
N PHE A 314 0.18 -3.29 -18.60
CA PHE A 314 0.20 -2.53 -17.37
C PHE A 314 0.83 -3.33 -16.22
N MET A 315 0.37 -4.56 -15.99
CA MET A 315 0.87 -5.40 -14.91
C MET A 315 2.35 -5.76 -15.09
N ALA A 316 2.77 -6.08 -16.31
CA ALA A 316 4.18 -6.33 -16.62
C ALA A 316 5.05 -5.08 -16.32
N THR A 317 4.56 -3.90 -16.69
CA THR A 317 5.24 -2.63 -16.39
C THR A 317 5.30 -2.37 -14.89
N PHE A 318 4.22 -2.61 -14.15
CA PHE A 318 4.18 -2.46 -12.69
C PHE A 318 5.16 -3.41 -11.99
N LEU A 319 5.20 -4.68 -12.41
CA LEU A 319 6.04 -5.69 -11.75
C LEU A 319 7.53 -5.55 -12.11
N ALA A 320 7.85 -5.26 -13.36
CA ALA A 320 9.21 -5.32 -13.89
C ALA A 320 9.78 -3.97 -14.32
N GLY A 321 8.94 -2.97 -14.56
CA GLY A 321 9.34 -1.64 -15.01
C GLY A 321 10.11 -0.83 -13.97
N ALA A 322 10.84 0.18 -14.42
CA ALA A 322 11.35 1.23 -13.55
C ALA A 322 10.17 2.12 -13.18
N ASN A 323 9.76 2.05 -11.93
CA ASN A 323 8.64 2.86 -11.45
C ASN A 323 8.99 4.35 -11.53
N ASN A 324 8.06 5.14 -12.07
CA ASN A 324 8.23 6.57 -12.26
C ASN A 324 8.11 7.38 -10.97
N MET A 325 8.05 6.72 -9.84
CA MET A 325 7.87 7.41 -8.60
C MET A 325 9.04 8.35 -8.29
N THR A 326 8.77 9.63 -8.30
CA THR A 326 9.61 10.65 -7.70
C THR A 326 9.25 10.74 -6.23
N MET A 327 10.21 10.47 -5.35
CA MET A 327 10.00 10.56 -3.91
C MET A 327 9.70 11.98 -3.42
N TRP A 328 10.05 12.98 -4.21
CA TRP A 328 9.92 14.38 -3.88
C TRP A 328 9.50 15.18 -5.08
N THR A 329 8.50 15.98 -4.89
CA THR A 329 8.18 17.06 -5.80
C THR A 329 8.64 18.37 -5.17
N ARG A 330 9.54 19.09 -5.83
CA ARG A 330 9.90 20.48 -5.49
C ARG A 330 8.78 21.46 -5.81
N ASP A 331 7.82 21.05 -6.61
CA ASP A 331 6.80 21.92 -7.23
C ASP A 331 5.49 21.94 -6.43
N LEU A 332 5.57 21.76 -5.11
CA LEU A 332 4.42 22.06 -4.27
C LEU A 332 4.32 23.59 -4.14
N ASP A 333 3.25 24.08 -4.74
CA ASP A 333 2.79 25.44 -4.78
C ASP A 333 3.23 26.30 -3.58
N ASP A 334 3.93 27.41 -3.83
CA ASP A 334 4.34 28.39 -2.81
C ASP A 334 3.20 28.89 -1.91
N ALA A 335 1.95 28.76 -2.38
CA ALA A 335 0.76 29.10 -1.62
C ALA A 335 0.55 28.24 -0.37
N SER A 336 1.13 27.04 -0.30
CA SER A 336 0.97 26.14 0.85
C SER A 336 1.90 26.45 2.02
N LYS A 337 2.92 27.30 1.84
CA LYS A 337 3.99 27.61 2.81
C LYS A 337 4.68 26.37 3.43
N ILE A 338 4.48 25.19 2.87
CA ILE A 338 5.13 23.97 3.28
C ILE A 338 6.45 23.88 2.51
N ILE A 339 7.43 24.61 2.98
CA ILE A 339 8.76 24.66 2.41
C ILE A 339 9.48 23.38 2.81
N PHE A 340 9.85 22.55 1.82
CA PHE A 340 10.89 21.57 2.02
C PHE A 340 12.21 22.31 2.18
N ALA A 341 12.62 22.52 3.42
CA ALA A 341 13.97 22.97 3.69
C ALA A 341 14.95 22.00 3.04
N ASP A 342 15.97 22.51 2.35
CA ASP A 342 17.09 21.73 1.86
C ASP A 342 17.72 20.98 3.04
N ASN A 343 17.31 19.70 3.18
CA ASN A 343 17.82 18.84 4.24
C ASN A 343 18.92 17.95 3.65
N PRO A 344 20.21 18.19 3.95
CA PRO A 344 21.31 17.42 3.38
C PRO A 344 21.17 15.91 3.59
N ARG A 345 20.54 15.49 4.70
CA ARG A 345 20.38 14.08 5.05
C ARG A 345 19.32 13.43 4.15
N LEU A 346 18.24 14.14 3.89
CA LEU A 346 17.20 13.74 2.96
C LEU A 346 17.76 13.65 1.55
N MET A 347 18.61 14.61 1.16
CA MET A 347 19.26 14.60 -0.15
C MET A 347 20.24 13.43 -0.30
N ALA A 348 20.98 13.06 0.75
CA ALA A 348 21.83 11.87 0.74
C ALA A 348 21.01 10.59 0.61
N LEU A 349 19.87 10.48 1.30
CA LEU A 349 18.95 9.34 1.17
C LEU A 349 18.33 9.28 -0.23
N LYS A 350 18.01 10.45 -0.80
CA LYS A 350 17.55 10.55 -2.19
C LYS A 350 18.59 10.03 -3.17
N ALA A 351 19.81 10.46 -3.05
CA ALA A 351 20.89 9.99 -3.91
C ALA A 351 21.05 8.46 -3.82
N LEU A 352 20.98 7.89 -2.62
CA LEU A 352 20.98 6.44 -2.42
C LEU A 352 19.77 5.77 -3.09
N HIS A 353 18.57 6.33 -2.91
CA HIS A 353 17.38 5.84 -3.57
C HIS A 353 17.52 5.86 -5.09
N ASP A 354 17.94 6.99 -5.66
CA ASP A 354 18.07 7.14 -7.11
C ASP A 354 19.10 6.17 -7.70
N ALA A 355 20.18 5.90 -6.97
CA ALA A 355 21.17 4.90 -7.35
C ALA A 355 20.62 3.46 -7.29
N LEU A 356 19.73 3.17 -6.34
CA LEU A 356 19.15 1.83 -6.16
C LEU A 356 17.86 1.62 -6.95
N LYS A 357 17.17 2.68 -7.37
CA LYS A 357 15.91 2.64 -8.10
C LYS A 357 15.93 1.72 -9.34
N PRO A 358 17.00 1.65 -10.15
CA PRO A 358 17.07 0.73 -11.30
C PRO A 358 17.20 -0.74 -10.90
N THR A 359 17.55 -1.03 -9.64
CA THR A 359 17.80 -2.40 -9.15
C THR A 359 16.50 -3.17 -8.88
N PRO A 360 16.57 -4.50 -8.75
CA PRO A 360 15.41 -5.31 -8.37
C PRO A 360 14.78 -4.90 -7.03
N LEU A 361 15.49 -4.21 -6.14
CA LEU A 361 14.96 -3.77 -4.84
C LEU A 361 13.75 -2.84 -4.96
N PHE A 362 13.66 -2.06 -6.04
CA PHE A 362 12.54 -1.15 -6.31
C PHE A 362 11.63 -1.65 -7.43
N ARG A 363 11.56 -2.97 -7.65
CA ARG A 363 10.60 -3.61 -8.56
C ARG A 363 9.54 -4.36 -7.73
N ALA A 364 8.29 -4.06 -7.98
CA ALA A 364 7.16 -4.71 -7.28
C ALA A 364 7.19 -6.25 -7.43
N GLY A 365 7.60 -6.74 -8.61
CA GLY A 365 7.72 -8.18 -8.89
C GLY A 365 8.72 -8.91 -7.99
N THR A 366 9.79 -8.25 -7.54
CA THR A 366 10.76 -8.84 -6.61
C THR A 366 10.11 -9.19 -5.28
N TRP A 367 9.31 -8.29 -4.75
CA TRP A 367 8.63 -8.46 -3.46
C TRP A 367 7.45 -9.43 -3.57
N LEU A 368 6.70 -9.37 -4.68
CA LEU A 368 5.68 -10.37 -4.98
C LEU A 368 6.28 -11.78 -5.04
N LEU A 369 7.42 -11.96 -5.72
CA LEU A 369 8.11 -13.25 -5.78
C LEU A 369 8.60 -13.70 -4.40
N LEU A 370 9.16 -12.79 -3.60
CA LEU A 370 9.57 -13.11 -2.23
C LEU A 370 8.39 -13.57 -1.38
N ASP A 371 7.25 -12.86 -1.43
CA ASP A 371 6.04 -13.23 -0.71
C ASP A 371 5.50 -14.60 -1.16
N LEU A 372 5.51 -14.90 -2.47
CA LEU A 372 5.15 -16.22 -2.99
C LEU A 372 6.07 -17.32 -2.45
N VAL A 373 7.38 -17.09 -2.46
CA VAL A 373 8.37 -18.03 -1.91
C VAL A 373 8.15 -18.24 -0.42
N VAL A 374 7.94 -17.16 0.34
CA VAL A 374 7.62 -17.26 1.79
C VAL A 374 6.33 -18.04 2.01
N CYS A 375 5.28 -17.82 1.21
CA CYS A 375 4.04 -18.57 1.29
C CYS A 375 4.26 -20.07 1.02
N LEU A 376 5.06 -20.45 0.03
CA LEU A 376 5.39 -21.86 -0.27
C LEU A 376 6.07 -22.55 0.91
N PHE A 377 7.05 -21.90 1.53
CA PHE A 377 7.70 -22.44 2.72
C PHE A 377 6.78 -22.46 3.94
N ALA A 378 6.01 -21.40 4.17
CA ALA A 378 5.08 -21.28 5.28
C ALA A 378 3.92 -22.29 5.18
N TRP A 379 3.50 -22.69 3.97
CA TRP A 379 2.44 -23.67 3.75
C TRP A 379 2.72 -25.02 4.42
N ARG A 380 3.99 -25.47 4.39
CA ARG A 380 4.42 -26.69 5.08
C ARG A 380 4.34 -26.56 6.60
N ARG A 381 4.30 -25.36 7.13
CA ARG A 381 4.26 -25.01 8.54
C ARG A 381 3.00 -24.24 8.94
N ARG A 382 1.94 -24.30 8.14
CA ARG A 382 0.68 -23.53 8.35
C ARG A 382 -0.01 -23.79 9.68
N ASN A 383 0.32 -24.90 10.35
CA ASN A 383 -0.20 -25.25 11.66
C ASN A 383 0.71 -24.79 12.81
N THR A 384 1.52 -23.78 12.58
CA THR A 384 2.36 -23.12 13.58
C THR A 384 2.12 -21.62 13.55
N PRO A 385 2.31 -20.90 14.68
CA PRO A 385 2.09 -19.46 14.71
C PRO A 385 2.87 -18.67 13.65
N ALA A 386 4.14 -18.99 13.41
CA ALA A 386 4.92 -18.28 12.41
C ALA A 386 4.56 -18.66 10.97
N GLY A 387 4.16 -19.92 10.73
CA GLY A 387 3.64 -20.32 9.42
C GLY A 387 2.30 -19.66 9.10
N ALA A 388 1.38 -19.60 10.09
CA ALA A 388 0.11 -18.91 9.95
C ALA A 388 0.31 -17.39 9.78
N PHE A 389 1.23 -16.77 10.54
CA PHE A 389 1.61 -15.37 10.39
C PHE A 389 2.10 -15.08 8.98
N ALA A 390 3.12 -15.81 8.50
CA ALA A 390 3.69 -15.58 7.19
C ALA A 390 2.67 -15.79 6.06
N LEU A 391 1.81 -16.83 6.13
CA LEU A 391 0.72 -17.04 5.17
C LEU A 391 -0.31 -15.91 5.21
N GLY A 392 -0.66 -15.41 6.39
CA GLY A 392 -1.61 -14.32 6.55
C GLY A 392 -1.12 -13.03 5.92
N ILE A 393 0.10 -12.62 6.24
CA ILE A 393 0.66 -11.37 5.73
C ILE A 393 1.10 -11.47 4.27
N CYS A 394 1.97 -12.42 3.90
CA CYS A 394 2.45 -12.56 2.54
C CYS A 394 1.33 -12.98 1.57
N GLY A 395 0.41 -13.86 1.99
CA GLY A 395 -0.76 -14.22 1.17
C GLY A 395 -1.67 -13.02 0.90
N SER A 396 -1.90 -12.16 1.89
CA SER A 396 -2.64 -10.92 1.69
C SER A 396 -1.90 -9.94 0.76
N ALA A 397 -0.57 -9.86 0.86
CA ALA A 397 0.25 -9.02 -0.02
C ALA A 397 0.23 -9.50 -1.47
N VAL A 398 0.30 -10.81 -1.70
CA VAL A 398 0.16 -11.41 -3.04
C VAL A 398 -1.19 -11.01 -3.65
N VAL A 399 -2.28 -11.20 -2.93
CA VAL A 399 -3.61 -10.82 -3.43
C VAL A 399 -3.69 -9.31 -3.65
N TYR A 400 -3.20 -8.49 -2.74
CA TYR A 400 -3.18 -7.03 -2.88
C TYR A 400 -2.47 -6.58 -4.15
N VAL A 401 -1.24 -7.06 -4.40
CA VAL A 401 -0.48 -6.72 -5.62
C VAL A 401 -1.20 -7.21 -6.87
N MET A 402 -1.79 -8.42 -6.83
CA MET A 402 -2.52 -8.96 -7.99
C MET A 402 -3.82 -8.21 -8.31
N THR A 403 -4.45 -7.52 -7.33
CA THR A 403 -5.63 -6.69 -7.61
C THR A 403 -5.33 -5.55 -8.58
N PHE A 404 -4.09 -5.08 -8.66
CA PHE A 404 -3.69 -4.02 -9.59
C PHE A 404 -3.84 -4.43 -11.05
N PHE A 405 -3.88 -5.72 -11.37
CA PHE A 405 -4.26 -6.18 -12.70
C PHE A 405 -5.63 -5.64 -13.12
N ALA A 406 -6.59 -5.62 -12.22
CA ALA A 406 -7.96 -5.17 -12.50
C ALA A 406 -8.19 -3.68 -12.20
N VAL A 407 -7.62 -3.16 -11.11
CA VAL A 407 -7.93 -1.81 -10.62
C VAL A 407 -6.75 -0.84 -10.67
N GLY A 408 -5.60 -1.26 -11.16
CA GLY A 408 -4.43 -0.40 -11.24
C GLY A 408 -4.58 0.68 -12.31
N VAL A 409 -4.15 1.90 -11.96
CA VAL A 409 -4.16 3.07 -12.84
C VAL A 409 -2.81 3.77 -12.92
N ALA A 410 -1.85 3.35 -12.11
CA ALA A 410 -0.48 3.84 -12.11
C ALA A 410 0.49 2.76 -11.60
N THR A 411 1.76 2.85 -12.01
CA THR A 411 2.79 1.84 -11.71
C THR A 411 3.74 2.27 -10.59
N ASP A 412 3.25 3.06 -9.64
CA ASP A 412 4.05 3.53 -8.51
C ASP A 412 4.48 2.37 -7.60
N PHE A 413 5.77 2.36 -7.22
CA PHE A 413 6.31 1.34 -6.33
C PHE A 413 5.66 1.34 -4.94
N ARG A 414 5.14 2.51 -4.47
CA ARG A 414 4.40 2.62 -3.20
C ARG A 414 3.24 1.62 -3.09
N TYR A 415 2.67 1.21 -4.23
CA TYR A 415 1.59 0.21 -4.26
C TYR A 415 2.06 -1.21 -3.93
N ALA A 416 3.36 -1.47 -3.98
CA ALA A 416 3.94 -2.71 -3.51
C ALA A 416 4.47 -2.62 -2.06
N TYR A 417 4.29 -1.50 -1.37
CA TYR A 417 4.89 -1.28 -0.05
C TYR A 417 4.45 -2.32 0.99
N TRP A 418 3.19 -2.77 0.92
CA TRP A 418 2.72 -3.87 1.76
C TRP A 418 3.54 -5.15 1.50
N ALA A 419 3.80 -5.50 0.23
CA ALA A 419 4.62 -6.66 -0.12
C ALA A 419 6.08 -6.53 0.37
N VAL A 420 6.64 -5.32 0.40
CA VAL A 420 7.97 -5.08 1.00
C VAL A 420 7.98 -5.44 2.48
N LEU A 421 7.04 -4.93 3.26
CA LEU A 421 6.99 -5.16 4.70
C LEU A 421 6.73 -6.63 5.03
N THR A 422 5.83 -7.29 4.28
CA THR A 422 5.48 -8.69 4.49
C THR A 422 6.62 -9.62 4.08
N GLY A 423 7.27 -9.36 2.96
CA GLY A 423 8.41 -10.14 2.50
C GLY A 423 9.55 -10.14 3.51
N LEU A 424 9.91 -8.98 4.06
CA LEU A 424 10.96 -8.85 5.07
C LEU A 424 10.59 -9.57 6.38
N THR A 425 9.41 -9.33 6.91
CA THR A 425 8.99 -9.84 8.22
C THR A 425 8.56 -11.31 8.15
N GLY A 426 7.89 -11.71 7.08
CA GLY A 426 7.50 -13.09 6.83
C GLY A 426 8.68 -14.02 6.61
N ALA A 427 9.67 -13.58 5.83
CA ALA A 427 10.91 -14.34 5.62
C ALA A 427 11.66 -14.56 6.94
N ALA A 428 11.79 -13.53 7.78
CA ALA A 428 12.42 -13.64 9.09
C ALA A 428 11.67 -14.60 10.01
N ALA A 429 10.33 -14.54 10.04
CA ALA A 429 9.49 -15.42 10.85
C ALA A 429 9.60 -16.89 10.41
N VAL A 430 9.59 -17.18 9.11
CA VAL A 430 9.77 -18.51 8.55
C VAL A 430 11.18 -19.02 8.83
N ALA A 431 12.22 -18.23 8.57
CA ALA A 431 13.61 -18.60 8.81
C ALA A 431 13.87 -18.95 10.29
N ALA A 432 13.22 -18.26 11.22
CA ALA A 432 13.32 -18.56 12.64
C ALA A 432 12.80 -19.94 13.03
N GLN A 433 11.84 -20.49 12.28
CA GLN A 433 11.30 -21.83 12.52
C GLN A 433 12.16 -22.96 11.98
N TRP A 434 12.99 -22.70 10.95
CA TRP A 434 13.85 -23.72 10.35
C TRP A 434 15.13 -23.96 11.17
N ARG A 435 15.47 -23.04 12.05
CA ARG A 435 16.54 -23.28 13.02
C ARG A 435 15.99 -24.19 14.12
N LYS A 436 16.59 -25.38 14.29
CA LYS A 436 16.31 -26.25 15.45
C LYS A 436 16.48 -25.41 16.72
N ALA A 437 15.49 -25.50 17.62
CA ALA A 437 15.68 -24.98 18.97
C ALA A 437 16.99 -25.57 19.53
N PRO A 438 17.80 -24.75 20.21
CA PRO A 438 19.03 -25.24 20.84
C PRO A 438 18.74 -26.33 21.86
#